data_1d6e5435301c5f896a19938adede08eb
#
_entry.id   1d6e5435301c5f896a19938adede08eb
#
_cell.length_a   1.000
_cell.length_b   1.000
_cell.length_c   1.000
_cell.angle_alpha   90.00
_cell.angle_beta   90.00
_cell.angle_gamma   90.00
#
_symmetry.space_group_name_H-M   'P 1'
#
loop_
_entity.id
_entity.type
_entity.pdbx_description
1 polymer ?
#
loop_
_entity_poly.entity_id
_entity_poly.type
_entity_poly.pdbx_seq_one_letter_code
_entity_poly.pdbx_strand_id
1 'polypeptide(L)'
;KKYMIYKILIPLLFMSIISYASDHDDYSDERGMTKLLGPDTYLRCANFLSNPKSKTYELSYKRTSTMPLSPFAGEYKPKFLPEIAWAGSKQVFTMDVLNENVNDGNQGTQMDALGHFGYTDEVWTGEGEADLSSLKYFGNFKGKEVKPSPDSPLKKLGIETVPPIITTAVFLDVRKHVFKGRAMKAGEYVTVEHIKETIKKSSLNKRGIIPGDVVLINTGWSDNYQDPDELGIYYTKAPGVSYNLVKYLSDKQVVGVGLDTWGVDTFADEDEYGPERSQNPSGIANPAHHYFLTKAGIHTLENFNLKGLAKDNVELSCIMILPLMTEGSSASPIRPVAIGI
;
A
#
# COMPACT_ATOMS: atom_id res chain seq x y z
N LYS A 1 67.78 -9.14 -28.57
CA LYS A 1 66.29 -9.31 -28.44
C LYS A 1 65.89 -8.71 -27.12
N LYS A 2 65.25 -7.50 -27.15
CA LYS A 2 64.70 -6.81 -25.98
C LYS A 2 63.23 -7.27 -25.82
N TYR A 3 62.93 -7.84 -24.69
CA TYR A 3 61.54 -8.11 -24.32
C TYR A 3 60.96 -6.86 -23.62
N MET A 4 59.92 -6.30 -24.20
CA MET A 4 59.18 -5.16 -23.66
C MET A 4 58.05 -5.69 -22.79
N ILE A 5 58.16 -5.49 -21.46
CA ILE A 5 57.13 -5.90 -20.48
C ILE A 5 56.10 -4.78 -20.42
N TYR A 6 54.89 -5.04 -20.94
CA TYR A 6 53.73 -4.16 -20.75
C TYR A 6 53.20 -4.34 -19.33
N LYS A 7 53.35 -3.30 -18.50
CA LYS A 7 52.66 -3.20 -17.23
C LYS A 7 51.19 -2.84 -17.52
N ILE A 8 50.30 -3.80 -17.34
CA ILE A 8 48.85 -3.53 -17.34
C ILE A 8 48.52 -2.86 -16.02
N LEU A 9 48.22 -1.56 -16.07
CA LEU A 9 47.60 -0.84 -14.96
C LEU A 9 46.10 -1.23 -14.93
N ILE A 10 45.71 -1.99 -13.93
CA ILE A 10 44.28 -2.21 -13.60
C ILE A 10 43.84 -0.97 -12.79
N PRO A 11 42.89 -0.17 -13.28
CA PRO A 11 42.33 0.89 -12.44
C PRO A 11 41.53 0.24 -11.31
N LEU A 12 41.97 0.42 -10.06
CA LEU A 12 41.13 0.18 -8.89
C LEU A 12 39.96 1.15 -8.98
N LEU A 13 38.78 0.61 -9.34
CA LEU A 13 37.53 1.30 -9.20
C LEU A 13 37.23 1.40 -7.69
N PHE A 14 37.52 2.56 -7.09
CA PHE A 14 37.01 2.89 -5.78
C PHE A 14 35.49 3.00 -5.90
N MET A 15 34.78 1.94 -5.55
CA MET A 15 33.38 2.03 -5.21
C MET A 15 33.28 2.85 -3.92
N SER A 16 33.04 4.13 -4.06
CA SER A 16 32.58 4.95 -2.94
C SER A 16 31.22 4.37 -2.49
N ILE A 17 31.26 3.64 -1.39
CA ILE A 17 30.05 3.33 -0.63
C ILE A 17 29.57 4.68 -0.09
N ILE A 18 28.65 5.31 -0.81
CA ILE A 18 27.89 6.43 -0.28
C ILE A 18 26.99 5.80 0.79
N SER A 19 27.44 5.87 2.02
CA SER A 19 26.60 5.65 3.19
C SER A 19 25.54 6.75 3.16
N TYR A 20 24.34 6.42 2.69
CA TYR A 20 23.17 7.23 2.96
C TYR A 20 22.89 7.09 4.46
N ALA A 21 23.50 7.95 5.26
CA ALA A 21 22.96 8.30 6.56
C ALA A 21 21.59 8.92 6.25
N SER A 22 20.52 8.19 6.53
CA SER A 22 19.18 8.73 6.47
C SER A 22 19.05 9.73 7.60
N ASP A 23 19.18 11.02 7.28
CA ASP A 23 18.59 12.05 8.13
C ASP A 23 17.08 11.81 8.11
N HIS A 24 16.58 11.11 9.15
CA HIS A 24 15.16 10.88 9.37
C HIS A 24 14.38 12.18 9.64
N ASP A 25 15.04 13.33 9.63
CA ASP A 25 14.50 14.60 10.07
C ASP A 25 14.09 15.57 8.96
N ASP A 26 14.17 15.21 7.68
CA ASP A 26 13.61 16.05 6.61
C ASP A 26 12.10 15.80 6.44
N TYR A 27 11.35 16.25 7.45
CA TYR A 27 9.88 16.17 7.48
C TYR A 27 9.19 17.16 6.55
N SER A 28 9.93 17.92 5.73
CA SER A 28 9.35 18.88 4.78
C SER A 28 8.89 18.24 3.45
N ASP A 29 9.26 17.00 3.19
CA ASP A 29 8.93 16.31 1.94
C ASP A 29 7.58 15.59 2.03
N GLU A 30 6.55 16.15 1.40
CA GLU A 30 5.20 15.59 1.32
C GLU A 30 5.12 14.19 0.68
N ARG A 31 6.17 13.75 0.00
CA ARG A 31 6.24 12.45 -0.67
C ARG A 31 6.48 11.26 0.25
N GLY A 32 6.84 11.50 1.52
CA GLY A 32 7.17 10.41 2.44
C GLY A 32 8.26 9.49 1.87
N MET A 33 8.09 8.18 2.04
CA MET A 33 9.06 7.19 1.54
C MET A 33 9.09 7.06 0.01
N THR A 34 8.12 7.59 -0.73
CA THR A 34 8.20 7.61 -2.19
C THR A 34 9.33 8.49 -2.72
N LYS A 35 9.95 9.31 -1.86
CA LYS A 35 11.22 10.02 -2.18
C LYS A 35 12.38 9.08 -2.54
N LEU A 36 12.30 7.80 -2.16
CA LEU A 36 13.29 6.79 -2.49
C LEU A 36 13.16 6.23 -3.93
N LEU A 37 12.05 6.56 -4.61
CA LEU A 37 11.81 6.12 -5.99
C LEU A 37 12.69 6.91 -6.95
N GLY A 38 13.26 6.21 -7.93
CA GLY A 38 14.13 6.83 -8.92
C GLY A 38 14.89 5.80 -9.76
N PRO A 39 16.02 6.19 -10.38
CA PRO A 39 16.77 5.33 -11.29
C PRO A 39 17.12 3.95 -10.73
N ASP A 40 17.47 3.87 -9.44
CA ASP A 40 17.86 2.60 -8.79
C ASP A 40 16.64 1.65 -8.66
N THR A 41 15.46 2.17 -8.32
CA THR A 41 14.25 1.35 -8.26
C THR A 41 13.79 0.93 -9.66
N TYR A 42 13.92 1.81 -10.66
CA TYR A 42 13.61 1.50 -12.05
C TYR A 42 14.55 0.43 -12.63
N LEU A 43 15.85 0.53 -12.31
CA LEU A 43 16.81 -0.46 -12.74
C LEU A 43 16.52 -1.86 -12.19
N ARG A 44 16.06 -1.95 -10.93
CA ARG A 44 15.62 -3.21 -10.34
C ARG A 44 14.44 -3.82 -11.10
N CYS A 45 13.54 -3.00 -11.62
CA CYS A 45 12.42 -3.42 -12.46
C CYS A 45 12.86 -3.92 -13.84
N ALA A 46 13.93 -3.39 -14.42
CA ALA A 46 14.36 -3.69 -15.78
C ALA A 46 14.59 -5.19 -16.02
N ASN A 47 15.08 -5.92 -15.02
CA ASN A 47 15.28 -7.36 -15.10
C ASN A 47 13.99 -8.16 -15.32
N PHE A 48 12.88 -7.70 -14.75
CA PHE A 48 11.57 -8.32 -14.93
C PHE A 48 10.95 -7.90 -16.26
N LEU A 49 11.07 -6.62 -16.63
CA LEU A 49 10.48 -6.07 -17.85
C LEU A 49 11.13 -6.64 -19.13
N SER A 50 12.42 -6.95 -19.10
CA SER A 50 13.17 -7.47 -20.23
C SER A 50 13.20 -8.99 -20.32
N ASN A 51 12.72 -9.72 -19.31
CA ASN A 51 12.79 -11.16 -19.29
C ASN A 51 11.62 -11.79 -20.09
N PRO A 52 11.90 -12.60 -21.12
CA PRO A 52 10.85 -13.20 -21.97
C PRO A 52 9.97 -14.23 -21.24
N LYS A 53 10.33 -14.65 -20.02
CA LYS A 53 9.52 -15.56 -19.19
C LYS A 53 8.60 -14.80 -18.21
N SER A 54 8.75 -13.49 -18.13
CA SER A 54 7.92 -12.69 -17.23
C SER A 54 6.45 -12.75 -17.61
N LYS A 55 5.61 -12.79 -16.58
CA LYS A 55 4.16 -12.71 -16.69
C LYS A 55 3.65 -11.45 -16.03
N THR A 56 2.52 -10.98 -16.49
CA THR A 56 1.80 -9.84 -15.87
C THR A 56 0.74 -10.38 -14.90
N TYR A 57 0.69 -9.81 -13.71
CA TYR A 57 -0.27 -10.12 -12.66
C TYR A 57 -1.12 -8.90 -12.37
N GLU A 58 -2.44 -9.03 -12.57
CA GLU A 58 -3.42 -8.04 -12.14
C GLU A 58 -3.61 -8.17 -10.63
N LEU A 59 -3.34 -7.10 -9.90
CA LEU A 59 -3.41 -7.11 -8.44
C LEU A 59 -4.64 -6.38 -7.90
N SER A 60 -5.53 -5.92 -8.79
CA SER A 60 -6.81 -5.32 -8.40
C SER A 60 -7.96 -6.29 -8.55
N TYR A 61 -9.04 -6.01 -7.83
CA TYR A 61 -10.35 -6.58 -8.11
C TYR A 61 -11.11 -5.73 -9.11
N LYS A 62 -11.97 -6.38 -9.91
CA LYS A 62 -12.93 -5.67 -10.75
C LYS A 62 -13.93 -4.93 -9.86
N ARG A 63 -14.18 -3.66 -10.13
CA ARG A 63 -15.20 -2.88 -9.45
C ARG A 63 -16.57 -3.17 -10.08
N THR A 64 -17.49 -3.66 -9.28
CA THR A 64 -18.87 -3.98 -9.67
C THR A 64 -19.84 -3.42 -8.61
N SER A 65 -21.11 -3.29 -8.96
CA SER A 65 -22.13 -2.89 -7.99
C SER A 65 -22.48 -3.98 -6.97
N THR A 66 -21.93 -5.19 -7.14
CA THR A 66 -22.18 -6.37 -6.30
C THR A 66 -20.94 -6.84 -5.54
N MET A 67 -19.80 -6.18 -5.73
CA MET A 67 -18.57 -6.46 -4.97
C MET A 67 -18.75 -6.15 -3.48
N PRO A 68 -17.89 -6.70 -2.60
CA PRO A 68 -17.83 -6.26 -1.21
C PRO A 68 -17.64 -4.74 -1.13
N LEU A 69 -18.52 -4.08 -0.37
CA LEU A 69 -18.53 -2.62 -0.22
C LEU A 69 -18.03 -2.21 1.16
N SER A 70 -17.11 -1.26 1.18
CA SER A 70 -16.60 -0.67 2.42
C SER A 70 -17.72 0.05 3.17
N PRO A 71 -17.90 -0.20 4.47
CA PRO A 71 -18.87 0.54 5.28
C PRO A 71 -18.48 2.02 5.48
N PHE A 72 -17.22 2.38 5.17
CA PHE A 72 -16.69 3.75 5.26
C PHE A 72 -16.82 4.52 3.94
N ALA A 73 -17.24 3.86 2.86
CA ALA A 73 -17.48 4.46 1.56
C ALA A 73 -18.95 4.32 1.16
N GLY A 74 -19.41 5.17 0.27
CA GLY A 74 -20.75 5.07 -0.29
C GLY A 74 -20.93 3.85 -1.19
N GLU A 75 -22.16 3.55 -1.56
CA GLU A 75 -22.47 2.48 -2.49
C GLU A 75 -21.81 2.75 -3.86
N TYR A 76 -21.20 1.73 -4.45
CA TYR A 76 -20.70 1.82 -5.81
C TYR A 76 -21.80 1.44 -6.80
N LYS A 77 -22.47 2.44 -7.37
CA LYS A 77 -23.58 2.28 -8.32
C LYS A 77 -23.32 3.07 -9.60
N PRO A 78 -22.51 2.55 -10.52
CA PRO A 78 -22.28 3.22 -11.80
C PRO A 78 -23.58 3.29 -12.59
N LYS A 79 -23.81 4.42 -13.25
CA LYS A 79 -24.95 4.63 -14.16
C LYS A 79 -24.46 4.55 -15.60
N PHE A 80 -25.04 3.64 -16.36
CA PHE A 80 -24.79 3.50 -17.79
C PHE A 80 -25.86 4.23 -18.55
N LEU A 81 -25.47 5.13 -19.44
CA LEU A 81 -26.38 5.95 -20.21
C LEU A 81 -26.65 5.31 -21.56
N PRO A 82 -27.83 5.60 -22.19
CA PRO A 82 -28.11 5.18 -23.55
C PRO A 82 -27.07 5.72 -24.54
N GLU A 83 -26.88 5.03 -25.64
CA GLU A 83 -26.03 5.49 -26.73
C GLU A 83 -26.54 6.80 -27.31
N ILE A 84 -25.62 7.69 -27.62
CA ILE A 84 -25.91 8.99 -28.22
C ILE A 84 -25.45 9.00 -29.68
N ALA A 85 -26.38 9.22 -30.60
CA ALA A 85 -26.07 9.44 -31.98
C ALA A 85 -25.63 10.88 -32.22
N TRP A 86 -24.58 11.05 -33.01
CA TRP A 86 -24.09 12.39 -33.38
C TRP A 86 -24.74 12.84 -34.68
N ALA A 87 -25.46 13.95 -34.66
CA ALA A 87 -26.15 14.50 -35.83
C ALA A 87 -25.17 14.70 -37.00
N GLY A 88 -25.55 14.27 -38.21
CA GLY A 88 -24.71 14.34 -39.39
C GLY A 88 -23.57 13.34 -39.48
N SER A 89 -23.50 12.37 -38.54
CA SER A 89 -22.50 11.35 -38.49
C SER A 89 -23.12 9.95 -38.50
N LYS A 90 -22.33 8.94 -38.88
CA LYS A 90 -22.66 7.50 -38.71
C LYS A 90 -22.19 6.97 -37.38
N GLN A 91 -21.69 7.83 -36.47
CA GLN A 91 -21.10 7.44 -35.20
C GLN A 91 -22.11 7.54 -34.06
N VAL A 92 -21.98 6.62 -33.13
CA VAL A 92 -22.60 6.66 -31.81
C VAL A 92 -21.54 6.50 -30.76
N PHE A 93 -21.76 7.03 -29.56
CA PHE A 93 -20.88 6.82 -28.43
C PHE A 93 -21.71 6.53 -27.17
N THR A 94 -21.08 5.84 -26.24
CA THR A 94 -21.64 5.49 -24.93
C THR A 94 -20.99 6.35 -23.85
N MET A 95 -21.76 6.64 -22.81
CA MET A 95 -21.29 7.36 -21.63
C MET A 95 -21.76 6.67 -20.36
N ASP A 96 -21.05 6.93 -19.28
CA ASP A 96 -21.39 6.45 -17.94
C ASP A 96 -21.06 7.50 -16.89
N VAL A 97 -21.61 7.30 -15.69
CA VAL A 97 -21.30 8.08 -14.49
C VAL A 97 -20.75 7.09 -13.47
N LEU A 98 -19.51 7.23 -13.12
CA LEU A 98 -18.80 6.25 -12.26
C LEU A 98 -18.64 6.71 -10.81
N ASN A 99 -18.45 8.00 -10.55
CA ASN A 99 -17.98 8.53 -9.27
C ASN A 99 -18.99 9.50 -8.64
N GLU A 100 -20.08 8.99 -8.13
CA GLU A 100 -21.03 9.78 -7.30
C GLU A 100 -20.99 9.38 -5.81
N ASN A 101 -19.96 8.61 -5.39
CA ASN A 101 -19.92 7.99 -4.07
C ASN A 101 -19.12 8.82 -3.08
N VAL A 102 -19.57 8.84 -1.82
CA VAL A 102 -18.77 9.35 -0.70
C VAL A 102 -17.53 8.45 -0.54
N ASN A 103 -16.38 9.07 -0.35
CA ASN A 103 -15.11 8.36 -0.08
C ASN A 103 -14.77 7.27 -1.12
N ASP A 104 -15.03 7.55 -2.41
CA ASP A 104 -14.82 6.58 -3.49
C ASP A 104 -13.35 6.12 -3.58
N GLY A 105 -12.40 6.95 -3.16
CA GLY A 105 -10.99 6.61 -3.05
C GLY A 105 -10.71 5.39 -2.17
N ASN A 106 -11.57 5.11 -1.19
CA ASN A 106 -11.47 3.99 -0.25
C ASN A 106 -12.43 2.84 -0.60
N GLN A 107 -12.80 2.68 -1.86
CA GLN A 107 -13.69 1.62 -2.32
C GLN A 107 -12.99 0.67 -3.29
N GLY A 108 -12.89 -0.62 -2.95
CA GLY A 108 -12.17 -1.63 -3.72
C GLY A 108 -10.64 -1.53 -3.54
N THR A 109 -9.87 -2.01 -4.53
CA THR A 109 -8.41 -1.94 -4.48
C THR A 109 -7.94 -0.48 -4.50
N GLN A 110 -7.21 -0.07 -3.48
CA GLN A 110 -6.96 1.34 -3.18
C GLN A 110 -5.58 1.61 -2.60
N MET A 111 -5.23 2.88 -2.56
CA MET A 111 -4.04 3.43 -1.92
C MET A 111 -4.42 4.68 -1.14
N ASP A 112 -3.95 4.77 0.11
CA ASP A 112 -4.14 5.94 0.94
C ASP A 112 -3.01 6.95 0.77
N ALA A 113 -3.39 8.21 0.70
CA ALA A 113 -2.47 9.33 0.79
C ALA A 113 -2.02 9.55 2.24
N LEU A 114 -0.88 10.22 2.46
CA LEU A 114 -0.39 10.51 3.81
C LEU A 114 -1.35 11.42 4.61
N GLY A 115 -2.14 12.24 3.92
CA GLY A 115 -3.18 13.07 4.52
C GLY A 115 -4.47 12.35 4.89
N HIS A 116 -4.55 11.01 4.65
CA HIS A 116 -5.74 10.23 5.01
C HIS A 116 -5.94 10.14 6.52
N PHE A 117 -4.85 10.06 7.30
CA PHE A 117 -4.88 10.04 8.76
C PHE A 117 -4.11 11.20 9.36
N GLY A 118 -4.69 11.79 10.39
CA GLY A 118 -4.03 12.71 11.33
C GLY A 118 -4.21 12.19 12.76
N TYR A 119 -3.61 12.86 13.74
CA TYR A 119 -3.74 12.53 15.15
C TYR A 119 -3.71 13.80 16.00
N THR A 120 -4.32 13.73 17.18
CA THR A 120 -4.35 14.77 18.20
C THR A 120 -3.55 14.33 19.43
N ASP A 121 -3.21 15.27 20.30
CA ASP A 121 -2.49 14.95 21.54
C ASP A 121 -3.43 14.34 22.59
N GLU A 122 -4.72 14.69 22.53
CA GLU A 122 -5.73 14.24 23.49
C GLU A 122 -6.71 13.24 22.85
N VAL A 123 -7.20 12.29 23.64
CA VAL A 123 -8.22 11.34 23.23
C VAL A 123 -9.60 11.99 23.30
N TRP A 124 -10.31 12.02 22.18
CA TRP A 124 -11.72 12.41 22.18
C TRP A 124 -12.60 11.29 22.76
N THR A 125 -13.40 11.63 23.75
CA THR A 125 -14.26 10.69 24.48
C THR A 125 -15.58 10.33 23.75
N GLY A 126 -15.87 11.01 22.63
CA GLY A 126 -17.13 10.87 21.91
C GLY A 126 -18.20 11.87 22.38
N GLU A 127 -17.94 12.68 23.41
CA GLU A 127 -18.84 13.71 23.91
C GLU A 127 -18.40 15.11 23.42
N GLY A 128 -19.37 15.93 22.99
CA GLY A 128 -19.08 17.26 22.46
C GLY A 128 -18.31 17.25 21.13
N GLU A 129 -17.68 18.37 20.79
CA GLU A 129 -16.82 18.48 19.61
C GLU A 129 -15.40 18.05 19.94
N ALA A 130 -14.75 17.33 19.00
CA ALA A 130 -13.34 16.98 19.14
C ALA A 130 -12.46 18.24 19.08
N ASP A 131 -11.50 18.36 19.99
CA ASP A 131 -10.49 19.42 19.91
C ASP A 131 -9.45 19.07 18.83
N LEU A 132 -9.55 19.74 17.69
CA LEU A 132 -8.64 19.61 16.57
C LEU A 132 -7.51 20.64 16.56
N SER A 133 -7.35 21.41 17.64
CA SER A 133 -6.30 22.45 17.72
C SER A 133 -4.88 21.88 17.69
N SER A 134 -4.71 20.65 18.20
CA SER A 134 -3.44 19.90 18.19
C SER A 134 -3.28 18.96 17.00
N LEU A 135 -4.22 18.95 16.05
CA LEU A 135 -4.22 18.02 14.90
C LEU A 135 -2.92 18.14 14.10
N LYS A 136 -2.27 16.99 13.93
CA LYS A 136 -0.99 16.82 13.25
C LYS A 136 -1.10 15.71 12.20
N TYR A 137 -0.30 15.84 11.16
CA TYR A 137 -0.12 14.87 10.07
C TYR A 137 1.35 14.50 9.88
N PHE A 138 1.65 13.67 8.90
CA PHE A 138 3.02 13.36 8.50
C PHE A 138 3.83 14.67 8.30
N GLY A 139 5.14 14.63 8.62
CA GLY A 139 6.00 15.80 8.50
C GLY A 139 5.73 16.90 9.52
N ASN A 140 4.98 16.58 10.59
CA ASN A 140 4.53 17.56 11.59
C ASN A 140 3.68 18.71 11.03
N PHE A 141 3.11 18.55 9.81
CA PHE A 141 2.15 19.51 9.29
C PHE A 141 0.95 19.62 10.24
N LYS A 142 0.54 20.84 10.52
CA LYS A 142 -0.62 21.12 11.38
C LYS A 142 -1.92 20.93 10.60
N GLY A 143 -3.00 20.63 11.30
CA GLY A 143 -4.30 20.42 10.70
C GLY A 143 -4.71 21.51 9.70
N LYS A 144 -4.53 22.79 10.06
CA LYS A 144 -4.86 23.93 9.19
C LYS A 144 -3.97 24.08 7.94
N GLU A 145 -2.77 23.52 7.97
CA GLU A 145 -1.90 23.50 6.77
C GLU A 145 -2.33 22.43 5.78
N VAL A 146 -2.82 21.31 6.30
CA VAL A 146 -3.29 20.17 5.47
C VAL A 146 -4.73 20.39 5.02
N LYS A 147 -5.62 20.74 5.95
CA LYS A 147 -7.04 20.99 5.67
C LYS A 147 -7.48 22.29 6.33
N PRO A 148 -7.41 23.43 5.61
CA PRO A 148 -7.68 24.77 6.15
C PRO A 148 -9.10 24.98 6.69
N SER A 149 -10.08 24.28 6.12
CA SER A 149 -11.48 24.28 6.60
C SER A 149 -12.08 22.89 6.48
N PRO A 150 -13.20 22.58 7.18
CA PRO A 150 -13.86 21.28 7.12
C PRO A 150 -14.19 20.79 5.70
N ASP A 151 -14.55 21.71 4.81
CA ASP A 151 -14.98 21.42 3.45
C ASP A 151 -13.87 21.63 2.40
N SER A 152 -12.64 22.01 2.84
CA SER A 152 -11.54 22.18 1.87
C SER A 152 -10.97 20.84 1.43
N PRO A 153 -10.46 20.75 0.18
CA PRO A 153 -9.58 19.66 -0.19
C PRO A 153 -8.31 19.68 0.67
N LEU A 154 -7.60 18.57 0.74
CA LEU A 154 -6.26 18.55 1.32
C LEU A 154 -5.37 19.48 0.49
N LYS A 155 -4.66 20.39 1.16
CA LYS A 155 -3.72 21.31 0.51
C LYS A 155 -2.28 20.82 0.57
N LYS A 156 -2.06 19.76 1.36
CA LYS A 156 -0.81 19.02 1.51
C LYS A 156 -1.12 17.56 1.74
N LEU A 157 -0.20 16.69 1.37
CA LEU A 157 -0.29 15.25 1.62
C LEU A 157 -1.49 14.58 0.92
N GLY A 158 -2.09 15.22 -0.09
CA GLY A 158 -3.13 14.63 -0.92
C GLY A 158 -2.56 13.58 -1.88
N ILE A 159 -3.45 12.78 -2.47
CA ILE A 159 -3.04 11.66 -3.33
C ILE A 159 -2.30 12.13 -4.59
N GLU A 160 -2.56 13.33 -5.06
CA GLU A 160 -1.88 13.95 -6.22
C GLU A 160 -0.40 14.23 -5.97
N THR A 161 0.04 14.25 -4.70
CA THR A 161 1.46 14.43 -4.34
C THR A 161 2.26 13.14 -4.50
N VAL A 162 1.59 12.00 -4.65
CA VAL A 162 2.22 10.68 -4.77
C VAL A 162 2.70 10.47 -6.20
N PRO A 163 4.02 10.30 -6.43
CA PRO A 163 4.52 10.01 -7.76
C PRO A 163 4.11 8.61 -8.22
N PRO A 164 4.20 8.30 -9.53
CA PRO A 164 4.10 6.93 -10.02
C PRO A 164 5.05 6.01 -9.25
N ILE A 165 4.52 4.97 -8.61
CA ILE A 165 5.32 3.99 -7.89
C ILE A 165 5.75 2.92 -8.88
N ILE A 166 7.04 2.89 -9.23
CA ILE A 166 7.65 1.87 -10.09
C ILE A 166 8.87 1.35 -9.34
N THR A 167 8.77 0.13 -8.80
CA THR A 167 9.82 -0.46 -7.97
C THR A 167 9.66 -1.97 -7.87
N THR A 168 10.49 -2.63 -7.07
CA THR A 168 10.31 -4.04 -6.75
C THR A 168 9.24 -4.24 -5.67
N ALA A 169 8.35 -5.22 -5.90
CA ALA A 169 7.48 -5.76 -4.88
C ALA A 169 8.04 -7.04 -4.30
N VAL A 170 8.08 -7.11 -2.98
CA VAL A 170 8.39 -8.29 -2.19
C VAL A 170 7.07 -8.91 -1.75
N PHE A 171 6.74 -10.07 -2.31
CA PHE A 171 5.52 -10.80 -1.97
C PHE A 171 5.80 -11.81 -0.86
N LEU A 172 5.13 -11.66 0.26
CA LEU A 172 5.26 -12.46 1.47
C LEU A 172 4.02 -13.33 1.66
N ASP A 173 4.10 -14.57 1.21
CA ASP A 173 3.01 -15.53 1.38
C ASP A 173 3.03 -16.14 2.80
N VAL A 174 2.54 -15.36 3.77
CA VAL A 174 2.44 -15.77 5.18
C VAL A 174 1.48 -16.95 5.32
N ARG A 175 0.39 -16.95 4.57
CA ARG A 175 -0.56 -18.07 4.50
C ARG A 175 0.15 -19.38 4.22
N LYS A 176 1.01 -19.42 3.20
CA LYS A 176 1.74 -20.62 2.79
C LYS A 176 2.82 -21.01 3.78
N HIS A 177 3.72 -20.07 4.10
CA HIS A 177 4.97 -20.37 4.78
C HIS A 177 4.83 -20.49 6.29
N VAL A 178 3.85 -19.80 6.89
CA VAL A 178 3.60 -19.80 8.34
C VAL A 178 2.37 -20.61 8.71
N PHE A 179 1.24 -20.30 8.06
CA PHE A 179 -0.05 -20.92 8.39
C PHE A 179 -0.35 -22.20 7.59
N LYS A 180 0.63 -22.72 6.82
CA LYS A 180 0.53 -24.01 6.10
C LYS A 180 -0.69 -24.10 5.17
N GLY A 181 -1.03 -22.99 4.50
CA GLY A 181 -2.15 -22.87 3.57
C GLY A 181 -3.48 -22.42 4.19
N ARG A 182 -3.60 -22.41 5.53
CA ARG A 182 -4.77 -21.86 6.23
C ARG A 182 -4.82 -20.33 6.04
N ALA A 183 -5.98 -19.79 5.70
CA ALA A 183 -6.20 -18.35 5.80
C ALA A 183 -6.11 -17.89 7.27
N MET A 184 -5.58 -16.71 7.50
CA MET A 184 -5.60 -16.10 8.83
C MET A 184 -7.04 -15.78 9.24
N LYS A 185 -7.31 -15.86 10.53
CA LYS A 185 -8.61 -15.48 11.11
C LYS A 185 -8.64 -13.99 11.43
N ALA A 186 -9.82 -13.44 11.57
CA ALA A 186 -10.00 -12.13 12.19
C ALA A 186 -9.32 -12.11 13.57
N GLY A 187 -8.76 -10.96 13.95
CA GLY A 187 -8.05 -10.83 15.22
C GLY A 187 -6.60 -11.36 15.23
N GLU A 188 -6.20 -12.21 14.27
CA GLU A 188 -4.81 -12.65 14.15
C GLU A 188 -3.93 -11.53 13.54
N TYR A 189 -2.68 -11.48 14.00
CA TYR A 189 -1.70 -10.49 13.55
C TYR A 189 -0.58 -11.12 12.76
N VAL A 190 -0.19 -10.49 11.65
CA VAL A 190 1.10 -10.77 11.02
C VAL A 190 2.20 -10.13 11.86
N THR A 191 3.17 -10.92 12.30
CA THR A 191 4.26 -10.47 13.19
C THR A 191 5.60 -10.38 12.45
N VAL A 192 6.60 -9.78 13.09
CA VAL A 192 7.98 -9.73 12.59
C VAL A 192 8.54 -11.15 12.39
N GLU A 193 8.22 -12.07 13.30
CA GLU A 193 8.64 -13.47 13.23
C GLU A 193 8.03 -14.16 12.01
N HIS A 194 6.76 -13.92 11.71
CA HIS A 194 6.08 -14.44 10.50
C HIS A 194 6.79 -13.96 9.23
N ILE A 195 7.17 -12.70 9.16
CA ILE A 195 7.90 -12.14 8.01
C ILE A 195 9.29 -12.76 7.87
N LYS A 196 10.05 -12.86 8.97
CA LYS A 196 11.37 -13.50 8.98
C LYS A 196 11.30 -14.97 8.56
N GLU A 197 10.30 -15.70 9.06
CA GLU A 197 10.09 -17.11 8.70
C GLU A 197 9.73 -17.25 7.22
N THR A 198 8.84 -16.39 6.70
CA THR A 198 8.46 -16.36 5.29
C THR A 198 9.68 -16.09 4.40
N ILE A 199 10.48 -15.06 4.70
CA ILE A 199 11.69 -14.75 3.97
C ILE A 199 12.67 -15.93 4.00
N LYS A 200 12.87 -16.55 5.16
CA LYS A 200 13.80 -17.69 5.31
C LYS A 200 13.39 -18.89 4.45
N LYS A 201 12.08 -19.14 4.29
CA LYS A 201 11.52 -20.27 3.53
C LYS A 201 11.32 -20.00 2.04
N SER A 202 11.56 -18.79 1.60
CA SER A 202 11.31 -18.32 0.24
C SER A 202 12.60 -18.04 -0.54
N SER A 203 12.49 -17.70 -1.82
CA SER A 203 13.62 -17.26 -2.65
C SER A 203 14.20 -15.92 -2.18
N LEU A 204 13.47 -15.21 -1.31
CA LEU A 204 13.89 -13.92 -0.74
C LEU A 204 15.00 -14.04 0.31
N ASN A 205 15.37 -15.26 0.74
CA ASN A 205 16.30 -15.49 1.85
C ASN A 205 17.67 -14.81 1.69
N LYS A 206 18.11 -14.58 0.46
CA LYS A 206 19.40 -13.91 0.15
C LYS A 206 19.27 -12.41 0.01
N ARG A 207 18.09 -11.90 -0.33
CA ARG A 207 17.86 -10.49 -0.60
C ARG A 207 17.13 -9.78 0.54
N GLY A 208 16.05 -10.40 1.03
CA GLY A 208 15.16 -9.79 2.00
C GLY A 208 14.39 -8.58 1.45
N ILE A 209 14.02 -7.69 2.36
CA ILE A 209 13.37 -6.41 2.08
C ILE A 209 14.47 -5.33 2.10
N ILE A 210 14.50 -4.48 1.09
CA ILE A 210 15.46 -3.38 0.97
C ILE A 210 14.75 -2.03 0.77
N PRO A 211 15.41 -0.90 1.04
CA PRO A 211 14.82 0.43 0.88
C PRO A 211 14.21 0.64 -0.51
N GLY A 212 13.05 1.26 -0.55
CA GLY A 212 12.31 1.53 -1.78
C GLY A 212 11.45 0.39 -2.29
N ASP A 213 11.39 -0.77 -1.62
CA ASP A 213 10.46 -1.86 -1.97
C ASP A 213 9.01 -1.53 -1.60
N VAL A 214 8.08 -2.14 -2.30
CA VAL A 214 6.70 -2.36 -1.85
C VAL A 214 6.62 -3.75 -1.24
N VAL A 215 6.00 -3.88 -0.07
CA VAL A 215 5.77 -5.17 0.60
C VAL A 215 4.32 -5.56 0.43
N LEU A 216 4.07 -6.76 -0.12
CA LEU A 216 2.74 -7.35 -0.30
C LEU A 216 2.63 -8.59 0.60
N ILE A 217 1.62 -8.63 1.46
CA ILE A 217 1.42 -9.70 2.45
C ILE A 217 0.12 -10.46 2.14
N ASN A 218 0.26 -11.75 1.86
CA ASN A 218 -0.88 -12.65 1.67
C ASN A 218 -1.26 -13.31 3.00
N THR A 219 -2.41 -12.91 3.52
CA THR A 219 -3.02 -13.50 4.73
C THR A 219 -3.99 -14.63 4.39
N GLY A 220 -4.51 -14.65 3.17
CA GLY A 220 -5.58 -15.52 2.72
C GLY A 220 -6.98 -14.99 3.03
N TRP A 221 -7.11 -13.81 3.65
CA TRP A 221 -8.41 -13.19 3.94
C TRP A 221 -9.24 -12.95 2.69
N SER A 222 -8.58 -12.73 1.57
CA SER A 222 -9.19 -12.60 0.25
C SER A 222 -10.03 -13.80 -0.22
N ASP A 223 -9.99 -14.94 0.49
CA ASP A 223 -10.94 -16.04 0.25
C ASP A 223 -12.39 -15.61 0.56
N ASN A 224 -12.57 -14.60 1.41
CA ASN A 224 -13.87 -14.00 1.75
C ASN A 224 -14.31 -12.93 0.73
N TYR A 225 -13.43 -12.50 -0.20
CA TYR A 225 -13.81 -11.56 -1.25
C TYR A 225 -14.60 -12.30 -2.33
N GLN A 226 -15.89 -12.12 -2.33
CA GLN A 226 -16.81 -12.73 -3.29
C GLN A 226 -17.57 -11.63 -4.05
N ASP A 227 -17.83 -11.86 -5.32
CA ASP A 227 -18.63 -10.98 -6.17
C ASP A 227 -19.62 -11.83 -6.98
N PRO A 228 -20.92 -11.81 -6.67
CA PRO A 228 -21.59 -10.98 -5.65
C PRO A 228 -21.19 -11.30 -4.21
N ASP A 229 -21.19 -10.25 -3.36
CA ASP A 229 -20.94 -10.39 -1.92
C ASP A 229 -22.20 -10.85 -1.18
N GLU A 230 -22.52 -12.15 -1.30
CA GLU A 230 -23.71 -12.73 -0.70
C GLU A 230 -23.58 -12.93 0.81
N LEU A 231 -22.37 -13.05 1.33
CA LEU A 231 -22.12 -13.34 2.74
C LEU A 231 -21.87 -12.08 3.58
N GLY A 232 -21.45 -10.98 2.98
CA GLY A 232 -21.16 -9.73 3.67
C GLY A 232 -20.05 -9.83 4.73
N ILE A 233 -19.10 -10.79 4.58
CA ILE A 233 -18.10 -11.08 5.62
C ILE A 233 -16.85 -10.22 5.44
N TYR A 234 -16.47 -9.93 4.20
CA TYR A 234 -15.15 -9.40 3.87
C TYR A 234 -14.79 -8.14 4.65
N TYR A 235 -15.71 -7.18 4.77
CA TYR A 235 -15.52 -5.89 5.45
C TYR A 235 -15.92 -5.86 6.93
N THR A 236 -16.38 -6.96 7.51
CA THR A 236 -16.81 -6.95 8.92
C THR A 236 -15.66 -7.08 9.89
N LYS A 237 -14.68 -7.89 9.56
CA LYS A 237 -13.49 -8.20 10.36
C LYS A 237 -12.30 -8.43 9.43
N ALA A 238 -11.09 -8.46 9.97
CA ALA A 238 -9.88 -8.84 9.20
C ALA A 238 -8.69 -9.16 10.13
N PRO A 239 -7.75 -10.01 9.71
CA PRO A 239 -6.39 -9.99 10.24
C PRO A 239 -5.67 -8.74 9.73
N GLY A 240 -4.60 -8.34 10.41
CA GLY A 240 -3.78 -7.21 10.01
C GLY A 240 -2.34 -7.35 10.48
N VAL A 241 -1.59 -6.26 10.52
CA VAL A 241 -0.18 -6.26 10.94
C VAL A 241 -0.03 -5.86 12.41
N SER A 242 0.91 -6.47 13.12
CA SER A 242 1.23 -6.07 14.50
C SER A 242 1.98 -4.74 14.53
N TYR A 243 1.84 -3.98 15.60
CA TYR A 243 2.51 -2.68 15.74
C TYR A 243 4.05 -2.79 15.67
N ASN A 244 4.62 -3.91 16.18
CA ASN A 244 6.05 -4.15 16.04
C ASN A 244 6.46 -4.44 14.60
N LEU A 245 5.60 -5.10 13.80
CA LEU A 245 5.86 -5.28 12.37
C LEU A 245 5.81 -3.95 11.61
N VAL A 246 4.88 -3.07 11.96
CA VAL A 246 4.81 -1.72 11.36
C VAL A 246 6.13 -0.97 11.54
N LYS A 247 6.69 -0.96 12.75
CA LYS A 247 8.01 -0.36 13.03
C LYS A 247 9.13 -1.04 12.26
N TYR A 248 9.14 -2.37 12.23
CA TYR A 248 10.13 -3.14 11.49
C TYR A 248 10.13 -2.82 9.99
N LEU A 249 8.96 -2.70 9.36
CA LEU A 249 8.85 -2.33 7.94
C LEU A 249 9.25 -0.88 7.70
N SER A 250 8.97 0.00 8.65
CA SER A 250 9.45 1.40 8.62
C SER A 250 10.99 1.46 8.62
N ASP A 251 11.63 0.70 9.50
CA ASP A 251 13.10 0.60 9.55
C ASP A 251 13.69 0.04 8.25
N LYS A 252 12.91 -0.74 7.49
CA LYS A 252 13.29 -1.22 6.16
C LYS A 252 13.11 -0.18 5.06
N GLN A 253 12.53 0.97 5.37
CA GLN A 253 12.30 2.07 4.43
C GLN A 253 11.51 1.64 3.19
N VAL A 254 10.46 0.86 3.40
CA VAL A 254 9.55 0.46 2.31
C VAL A 254 8.69 1.66 1.89
N VAL A 255 8.27 1.72 0.63
CA VAL A 255 7.46 2.83 0.12
C VAL A 255 5.96 2.58 0.25
N GLY A 256 5.56 1.34 0.36
CA GLY A 256 4.17 0.94 0.55
C GLY A 256 4.05 -0.45 1.15
N VAL A 257 2.97 -0.67 1.89
CA VAL A 257 2.62 -1.97 2.49
C VAL A 257 1.22 -2.33 2.04
N GLY A 258 1.07 -3.46 1.36
CA GLY A 258 -0.19 -3.95 0.82
C GLY A 258 -0.61 -5.30 1.41
N LEU A 259 -1.90 -5.45 1.67
CA LEU A 259 -2.51 -6.69 2.14
C LEU A 259 -3.68 -7.10 1.23
N ASP A 260 -4.03 -8.38 1.32
CA ASP A 260 -5.25 -8.94 0.72
C ASP A 260 -6.50 -8.76 1.62
N THR A 261 -6.42 -7.83 2.57
CA THR A 261 -7.47 -7.38 3.47
C THR A 261 -7.97 -5.99 3.07
N TRP A 262 -9.10 -5.57 3.63
CA TRP A 262 -9.70 -4.26 3.38
C TRP A 262 -9.09 -3.11 4.20
N GLY A 263 -8.11 -3.41 5.02
CA GLY A 263 -7.32 -2.49 5.82
C GLY A 263 -6.01 -3.15 6.24
N VAL A 264 -5.01 -2.37 6.62
CA VAL A 264 -3.74 -2.88 7.15
C VAL A 264 -3.82 -3.20 8.65
N ASP A 265 -4.77 -2.59 9.37
CA ASP A 265 -5.05 -2.87 10.77
C ASP A 265 -5.86 -4.16 10.96
N THR A 266 -5.86 -4.67 12.17
CA THR A 266 -6.62 -5.86 12.57
C THR A 266 -7.97 -5.44 13.11
N PHE A 267 -9.05 -6.07 12.63
CA PHE A 267 -10.42 -5.82 13.05
C PHE A 267 -11.08 -7.12 13.50
N ALA A 268 -11.63 -7.13 14.73
CA ALA A 268 -12.25 -8.29 15.34
C ALA A 268 -13.14 -7.88 16.52
N ASP A 269 -13.89 -8.83 17.07
CA ASP A 269 -14.52 -8.62 18.36
C ASP A 269 -13.48 -8.63 19.47
N GLU A 270 -13.79 -8.03 20.62
CA GLU A 270 -12.82 -7.80 21.70
C GLU A 270 -12.11 -9.07 22.20
N ASP A 271 -12.80 -10.20 22.21
CA ASP A 271 -12.31 -11.49 22.66
C ASP A 271 -11.56 -12.30 21.58
N GLU A 272 -11.58 -11.83 20.34
CA GLU A 272 -10.90 -12.49 19.22
C GLU A 272 -9.49 -11.98 18.96
N TYR A 273 -9.13 -10.80 19.51
CA TYR A 273 -7.81 -10.23 19.26
C TYR A 273 -6.70 -11.06 19.87
N GLY A 274 -5.67 -11.33 19.07
CA GLY A 274 -4.43 -11.94 19.51
C GLY A 274 -3.63 -11.08 20.51
N PRO A 275 -2.63 -11.67 21.17
CA PRO A 275 -1.85 -11.00 22.23
C PRO A 275 -1.08 -9.77 21.75
N GLU A 276 -0.82 -9.67 20.45
CA GLU A 276 -0.14 -8.53 19.82
C GLU A 276 -0.89 -7.21 19.99
N ARG A 277 -2.20 -7.26 20.26
CA ARG A 277 -3.00 -6.07 20.56
C ARG A 277 -2.43 -5.25 21.72
N SER A 278 -1.83 -5.93 22.70
CA SER A 278 -1.19 -5.28 23.86
C SER A 278 0.00 -4.37 23.48
N GLN A 279 0.52 -4.50 22.26
CA GLN A 279 1.62 -3.67 21.73
C GLN A 279 1.12 -2.34 21.16
N ASN A 280 -0.19 -2.20 20.93
CA ASN A 280 -0.76 -1.01 20.32
C ASN A 280 -0.63 0.20 21.27
N PRO A 281 -0.32 1.38 20.72
CA PRO A 281 -0.26 2.60 21.53
C PRO A 281 -1.65 2.94 22.07
N SER A 282 -1.69 3.41 23.31
CA SER A 282 -2.92 3.82 23.96
C SER A 282 -3.60 4.96 23.20
N GLY A 283 -4.93 4.90 23.09
CA GLY A 283 -5.74 5.92 22.43
C GLY A 283 -5.66 5.93 20.90
N ILE A 284 -5.00 4.95 20.27
CA ILE A 284 -4.91 4.83 18.81
C ILE A 284 -5.73 3.62 18.34
N ALA A 285 -6.83 3.90 17.65
CA ALA A 285 -7.75 2.85 17.16
C ALA A 285 -7.15 2.04 15.98
N ASN A 286 -6.45 2.73 15.07
CA ASN A 286 -5.84 2.14 13.88
C ASN A 286 -4.31 2.32 13.93
N PRO A 287 -3.58 1.51 14.72
CA PRO A 287 -2.16 1.72 14.98
C PRO A 287 -1.26 1.54 13.75
N ALA A 288 -1.62 0.71 12.80
CA ALA A 288 -0.85 0.52 11.58
C ALA A 288 -1.01 1.74 10.64
N HIS A 289 -2.23 2.17 10.35
CA HIS A 289 -2.46 3.41 9.59
C HIS A 289 -1.79 4.60 10.26
N HIS A 290 -1.98 4.74 11.58
CA HIS A 290 -1.36 5.83 12.34
C HIS A 290 0.15 5.87 12.10
N TYR A 291 0.85 4.76 12.32
CA TYR A 291 2.31 4.77 12.21
C TYR A 291 2.78 4.93 10.76
N PHE A 292 2.22 4.14 9.83
CA PHE A 292 2.63 4.21 8.43
C PHE A 292 2.40 5.59 7.82
N LEU A 293 1.17 6.12 7.95
CA LEU A 293 0.80 7.36 7.29
C LEU A 293 1.29 8.61 8.02
N THR A 294 1.30 8.63 9.37
CA THR A 294 1.60 9.87 10.11
C THR A 294 3.01 9.96 10.68
N LYS A 295 3.71 8.82 10.81
CA LYS A 295 5.07 8.77 11.37
C LYS A 295 6.12 8.38 10.34
N ALA A 296 5.85 7.35 9.55
CA ALA A 296 6.84 6.76 8.65
C ALA A 296 6.77 7.30 7.21
N GLY A 297 5.66 7.90 6.80
CA GLY A 297 5.46 8.34 5.41
C GLY A 297 5.38 7.18 4.43
N ILE A 298 4.81 6.04 4.85
CA ILE A 298 4.61 4.84 4.08
C ILE A 298 3.13 4.74 3.70
N HIS A 299 2.85 4.52 2.43
CA HIS A 299 1.48 4.38 1.94
C HIS A 299 0.89 3.02 2.26
N THR A 300 -0.37 2.99 2.70
CA THR A 300 -1.15 1.77 2.86
C THR A 300 -1.85 1.42 1.55
N LEU A 301 -1.83 0.13 1.22
CA LEU A 301 -2.35 -0.44 -0.01
C LEU A 301 -3.32 -1.57 0.37
N GLU A 302 -4.56 -1.49 -0.08
CA GLU A 302 -5.61 -2.33 0.47
C GLU A 302 -6.41 -3.05 -0.62
N ASN A 303 -7.05 -4.14 -0.24
CA ASN A 303 -7.86 -4.97 -1.15
C ASN A 303 -7.05 -5.51 -2.34
N PHE A 304 -5.81 -5.97 -2.11
CA PHE A 304 -5.00 -6.52 -3.19
C PHE A 304 -5.42 -7.95 -3.53
N ASN A 305 -5.57 -8.22 -4.81
CA ASN A 305 -5.76 -9.58 -5.32
C ASN A 305 -4.39 -10.25 -5.50
N LEU A 306 -3.93 -10.95 -4.47
CA LEU A 306 -2.63 -11.60 -4.45
C LEU A 306 -2.65 -13.05 -4.92
N LYS A 307 -3.82 -13.57 -5.32
CA LYS A 307 -4.02 -14.99 -5.71
C LYS A 307 -3.13 -15.43 -6.87
N GLY A 308 -2.89 -14.54 -7.85
CA GLY A 308 -2.03 -14.83 -9.00
C GLY A 308 -0.56 -15.04 -8.60
N LEU A 309 -0.01 -14.15 -7.78
CA LEU A 309 1.35 -14.25 -7.26
C LEU A 309 1.54 -15.50 -6.40
N ALA A 310 0.57 -15.78 -5.52
CA ALA A 310 0.57 -16.96 -4.66
C ALA A 310 0.54 -18.27 -5.48
N LYS A 311 -0.31 -18.34 -6.49
CA LYS A 311 -0.45 -19.53 -7.36
C LYS A 311 0.85 -19.85 -8.10
N ASP A 312 1.52 -18.85 -8.65
CA ASP A 312 2.73 -19.01 -9.44
C ASP A 312 4.02 -18.91 -8.59
N ASN A 313 3.90 -18.68 -7.28
CA ASN A 313 5.00 -18.49 -6.33
C ASN A 313 5.96 -17.36 -6.73
N VAL A 314 5.43 -16.24 -7.22
CA VAL A 314 6.22 -15.07 -7.63
C VAL A 314 6.47 -14.20 -6.40
N GLU A 315 7.62 -14.38 -5.77
CA GLU A 315 7.99 -13.73 -4.51
C GLU A 315 8.69 -12.38 -4.70
N LEU A 316 9.20 -12.12 -5.89
CA LEU A 316 9.80 -10.84 -6.29
C LEU A 316 9.35 -10.46 -7.69
N SER A 317 8.93 -9.21 -7.86
CA SER A 317 8.41 -8.70 -9.14
C SER A 317 8.71 -7.20 -9.28
N CYS A 318 8.58 -6.66 -10.50
CA CYS A 318 8.39 -5.23 -10.69
C CYS A 318 6.92 -4.90 -10.44
N ILE A 319 6.64 -3.91 -9.60
CA ILE A 319 5.28 -3.40 -9.38
C ILE A 319 5.13 -1.98 -9.94
N MET A 320 3.98 -1.74 -10.53
CA MET A 320 3.56 -0.41 -10.98
C MET A 320 2.24 -0.06 -10.28
N ILE A 321 2.22 1.06 -9.55
CA ILE A 321 1.04 1.60 -8.88
C ILE A 321 0.91 3.05 -9.31
N LEU A 322 -0.21 3.40 -9.91
CA LEU A 322 -0.50 4.71 -10.48
C LEU A 322 -1.80 5.23 -9.86
N PRO A 323 -1.75 6.00 -8.77
CA PRO A 323 -2.94 6.63 -8.23
C PRO A 323 -3.46 7.70 -9.20
N LEU A 324 -4.75 7.97 -9.14
CA LEU A 324 -5.34 9.08 -9.89
C LEU A 324 -4.87 10.41 -9.29
N MET A 325 -4.55 11.38 -10.15
CA MET A 325 -4.18 12.73 -9.71
C MET A 325 -5.43 13.55 -9.36
N THR A 326 -6.14 13.14 -8.32
CA THR A 326 -7.33 13.83 -7.83
C THR A 326 -6.92 14.85 -6.78
N GLU A 327 -7.03 16.16 -7.11
CA GLU A 327 -6.62 17.25 -6.21
C GLU A 327 -7.28 17.11 -4.83
N GLY A 328 -6.45 17.09 -3.80
CA GLY A 328 -6.86 17.13 -2.40
C GLY A 328 -7.62 15.88 -1.91
N SER A 329 -7.59 14.78 -2.65
CA SER A 329 -8.19 13.53 -2.20
C SER A 329 -7.29 12.80 -1.18
N SER A 330 -7.92 12.15 -0.19
CA SER A 330 -7.22 11.38 0.83
C SER A 330 -6.81 9.98 0.38
N ALA A 331 -7.33 9.49 -0.73
CA ALA A 331 -7.06 8.17 -1.26
C ALA A 331 -7.37 8.10 -2.76
N SER A 332 -6.97 7.02 -3.41
CA SER A 332 -7.31 6.73 -4.80
C SER A 332 -7.61 5.26 -5.01
N PRO A 333 -8.66 4.93 -5.81
CA PRO A 333 -8.71 3.63 -6.44
C PRO A 333 -7.46 3.45 -7.30
N ILE A 334 -6.90 2.26 -7.29
CA ILE A 334 -5.71 1.93 -8.07
C ILE A 334 -5.89 0.62 -8.84
N ARG A 335 -5.16 0.50 -9.94
CA ARG A 335 -5.02 -0.76 -10.69
C ARG A 335 -3.55 -1.18 -10.69
N PRO A 336 -3.05 -1.75 -9.58
CA PRO A 336 -1.66 -2.16 -9.49
C PRO A 336 -1.40 -3.39 -10.35
N VAL A 337 -0.25 -3.39 -11.01
CA VAL A 337 0.20 -4.49 -11.88
C VAL A 337 1.58 -4.93 -11.43
N ALA A 338 1.79 -6.24 -11.27
CA ALA A 338 3.10 -6.82 -11.06
C ALA A 338 3.57 -7.57 -12.30
N ILE A 339 4.88 -7.47 -12.60
CA ILE A 339 5.54 -8.22 -13.66
C ILE A 339 6.64 -9.06 -13.01
N GLY A 340 6.53 -10.38 -13.10
CA GLY A 340 7.40 -11.32 -12.41
C GLY A 340 7.59 -12.64 -13.18
N ILE A 341 8.49 -13.49 -12.65
CA ILE A 341 8.89 -14.75 -13.28
C ILE A 341 8.45 -15.89 -12.38
#